data_676405f1e708d446986056add4880db3
#
_entry.id   676405f1e708d446986056add4880db3
#
_cell.length_a   1.000
_cell.length_b   1.000
_cell.length_c   1.000
_cell.angle_alpha   90.00
_cell.angle_beta   90.00
_cell.angle_gamma   90.00
#
_symmetry.space_group_name_H-M   'P 1'
#
loop_
_entity.id
_entity.type
_entity.pdbx_description
1 polymer ?
#
loop_
_entity_poly.entity_id
_entity_poly.type
_entity_poly.pdbx_seq_one_letter_code
_entity_poly.pdbx_strand_id
1 'polypeptide(L)'
;MKVIKRYLPWFLLALALTAAVTFGYLWQEARTAADAEDELRAQAREFIGDLMSISAETAEADAAAIKQWAVGDFADEAEVFYGQEAIDAVVELEATTEGEVQELFIQSLEDGEGSVFAVVDHTVTNASTDEPKTDTVRMSIEMIESEDGWKVNRVRIFESPGAAQPSPSDQ
;
A
#
# COMPACT_ATOMS: atom_id res chain seq x y z
N MET A 1 47.70 -6.57 -43.91
CA MET A 1 47.34 -5.50 -42.93
C MET A 1 46.46 -4.35 -43.48
N LYS A 2 46.21 -4.20 -44.78
CA LYS A 2 45.38 -3.10 -45.33
C LYS A 2 43.87 -3.37 -45.27
N VAL A 3 43.42 -4.64 -45.22
CA VAL A 3 42.01 -5.03 -45.23
C VAL A 3 41.34 -4.71 -43.87
N ILE A 4 42.04 -4.93 -42.77
CA ILE A 4 41.50 -4.69 -41.39
C ILE A 4 41.16 -3.20 -41.16
N LYS A 5 41.96 -2.28 -41.69
CA LYS A 5 41.72 -0.82 -41.53
C LYS A 5 40.46 -0.33 -42.25
N ARG A 6 40.00 -1.04 -43.29
CA ARG A 6 38.79 -0.65 -44.04
C ARG A 6 37.50 -1.07 -43.38
N TYR A 7 37.50 -2.17 -42.62
CA TYR A 7 36.31 -2.68 -41.94
C TYR A 7 36.21 -2.24 -40.46
N LEU A 8 37.30 -1.74 -39.88
CA LEU A 8 37.34 -1.27 -38.52
C LEU A 8 36.25 -0.22 -38.16
N PRO A 9 35.99 0.83 -38.99
CA PRO A 9 34.95 1.80 -38.68
C PRO A 9 33.55 1.20 -38.74
N TRP A 10 33.31 0.25 -39.63
CA TRP A 10 32.02 -0.45 -39.72
C TRP A 10 31.78 -1.38 -38.53
N PHE A 11 32.83 -2.01 -38.04
CA PHE A 11 32.76 -2.84 -36.83
C PHE A 11 32.50 -1.99 -35.58
N LEU A 12 33.16 -0.85 -35.47
CA LEU A 12 32.92 0.11 -34.38
C LEU A 12 31.50 0.70 -34.44
N LEU A 13 31.00 0.98 -35.66
CA LEU A 13 29.61 1.45 -35.84
C LEU A 13 28.60 0.39 -35.40
N ALA A 14 28.80 -0.86 -35.80
CA ALA A 14 27.94 -1.97 -35.40
C ALA A 14 27.94 -2.18 -33.88
N LEU A 15 29.13 -2.12 -33.27
CA LEU A 15 29.29 -2.23 -31.80
C LEU A 15 28.58 -1.08 -31.07
N ALA A 16 28.73 0.15 -31.57
CA ALA A 16 28.07 1.31 -31.01
C ALA A 16 26.54 1.24 -31.12
N LEU A 17 26.03 0.78 -32.25
CA LEU A 17 24.60 0.57 -32.45
C LEU A 17 24.04 -0.51 -31.51
N THR A 18 24.74 -1.63 -31.36
CA THR A 18 24.35 -2.69 -30.43
C THR A 18 24.32 -2.18 -28.99
N ALA A 19 25.36 -1.46 -28.60
CA ALA A 19 25.43 -0.85 -27.26
C ALA A 19 24.30 0.17 -27.01
N ALA A 20 23.99 1.01 -28.01
CA ALA A 20 22.90 1.98 -27.91
C ALA A 20 21.52 1.33 -27.77
N VAL A 21 21.26 0.27 -28.55
CA VAL A 21 19.99 -0.49 -28.46
C VAL A 21 19.87 -1.19 -27.10
N THR A 22 20.95 -1.86 -26.64
CA THR A 22 20.96 -2.55 -25.35
C THR A 22 20.76 -1.56 -24.21
N PHE A 23 21.46 -0.42 -24.24
CA PHE A 23 21.32 0.62 -23.23
C PHE A 23 19.92 1.24 -23.23
N GLY A 24 19.35 1.49 -24.42
CA GLY A 24 17.98 1.97 -24.56
C GLY A 24 16.95 1.02 -23.96
N TYR A 25 17.12 -0.28 -24.19
CA TYR A 25 16.23 -1.32 -23.64
C TYR A 25 16.32 -1.38 -22.10
N LEU A 26 17.54 -1.46 -21.55
CA LEU A 26 17.74 -1.48 -20.11
C LEU A 26 17.23 -0.20 -19.41
N TRP A 27 17.36 0.94 -20.07
CA TRP A 27 16.86 2.19 -19.52
C TRP A 27 15.34 2.28 -19.54
N GLN A 28 14.71 1.74 -20.56
CA GLN A 28 13.24 1.66 -20.63
C GLN A 28 12.70 0.72 -19.54
N GLU A 29 13.32 -0.45 -19.37
CA GLU A 29 12.94 -1.41 -18.33
C GLU A 29 13.08 -0.80 -16.92
N ALA A 30 14.20 -0.12 -16.65
CA ALA A 30 14.40 0.57 -15.38
C ALA A 30 13.37 1.69 -15.12
N ARG A 31 12.93 2.41 -16.15
CA ARG A 31 11.87 3.40 -16.02
C ARG A 31 10.53 2.77 -15.72
N THR A 32 10.15 1.73 -16.46
CA THR A 32 8.87 1.04 -16.21
C THR A 32 8.80 0.48 -14.80
N ALA A 33 9.91 -0.07 -14.28
CA ALA A 33 9.97 -0.54 -12.90
C ALA A 33 9.81 0.61 -11.89
N ALA A 34 10.46 1.75 -12.11
CA ALA A 34 10.33 2.92 -11.24
C ALA A 34 8.90 3.50 -11.26
N ASP A 35 8.28 3.58 -12.43
CA ASP A 35 6.90 4.05 -12.58
C ASP A 35 5.92 3.12 -11.84
N ALA A 36 6.11 1.80 -11.93
CA ALA A 36 5.31 0.81 -11.20
C ALA A 36 5.47 0.91 -9.67
N GLU A 37 6.70 1.14 -9.18
CA GLU A 37 6.93 1.38 -7.74
C GLU A 37 6.24 2.65 -7.25
N ASP A 38 6.28 3.73 -8.02
CA ASP A 38 5.65 4.99 -7.66
C ASP A 38 4.13 4.87 -7.67
N GLU A 39 3.56 4.12 -8.61
CA GLU A 39 2.13 3.83 -8.66
C GLU A 39 1.68 2.98 -7.47
N LEU A 40 2.37 1.87 -7.19
CA LEU A 40 2.11 1.03 -6.03
C LEU A 40 2.17 1.84 -4.73
N ARG A 41 3.19 2.70 -4.58
CA ARG A 41 3.36 3.55 -3.40
C ARG A 41 2.21 4.55 -3.25
N ALA A 42 1.77 5.16 -4.34
CA ALA A 42 0.68 6.12 -4.34
C ALA A 42 -0.64 5.46 -3.95
N GLN A 43 -0.98 4.34 -4.60
CA GLN A 43 -2.23 3.63 -4.34
C GLN A 43 -2.25 2.95 -2.96
N ALA A 44 -1.11 2.42 -2.48
CA ALA A 44 -1.01 1.91 -1.11
C ALA A 44 -1.25 3.02 -0.06
N ARG A 45 -0.74 4.23 -0.30
CA ARG A 45 -0.97 5.36 0.60
C ARG A 45 -2.44 5.80 0.60
N GLU A 46 -3.08 5.82 -0.57
CA GLU A 46 -4.49 6.13 -0.71
C GLU A 46 -5.35 5.10 0.03
N PHE A 47 -5.10 3.81 -0.19
CA PHE A 47 -5.79 2.73 0.52
C PHE A 47 -5.62 2.84 2.05
N ILE A 48 -4.41 3.10 2.54
CA ILE A 48 -4.17 3.27 3.99
C ILE A 48 -4.97 4.47 4.53
N GLY A 49 -5.06 5.55 3.76
CA GLY A 49 -5.90 6.70 4.09
C GLY A 49 -7.36 6.30 4.27
N ASP A 50 -7.93 5.59 3.29
CA ASP A 50 -9.31 5.08 3.36
C ASP A 50 -9.51 4.12 4.53
N LEU A 51 -8.56 3.18 4.72
CA LEU A 51 -8.62 2.16 5.77
C LEU A 51 -8.61 2.75 7.19
N MET A 52 -7.85 3.82 7.40
CA MET A 52 -7.59 4.40 8.71
C MET A 52 -8.43 5.64 9.02
N SER A 53 -9.20 6.14 8.04
CA SER A 53 -9.99 7.36 8.19
C SER A 53 -11.47 7.04 7.98
N ILE A 54 -12.16 6.71 9.08
CA ILE A 54 -13.59 6.39 9.10
C ILE A 54 -14.29 7.35 10.04
N SER A 55 -15.44 7.88 9.67
CA SER A 55 -16.23 8.75 10.54
C SER A 55 -17.69 8.29 10.64
N ALA A 56 -18.33 8.58 11.76
CA ALA A 56 -19.74 8.26 11.97
C ALA A 56 -20.66 8.92 10.92
N GLU A 57 -20.27 10.07 10.36
CA GLU A 57 -21.04 10.79 9.36
C GLU A 57 -20.98 10.14 7.97
N THR A 58 -19.86 9.47 7.66
CA THR A 58 -19.56 8.90 6.32
C THR A 58 -19.35 7.39 6.34
N ALA A 59 -19.62 6.72 7.46
CA ALA A 59 -19.29 5.30 7.70
C ALA A 59 -19.71 4.34 6.57
N GLU A 60 -20.90 4.53 5.98
CA GLU A 60 -21.35 3.71 4.86
C GLU A 60 -20.51 3.93 3.59
N ALA A 61 -20.18 5.19 3.31
CA ALA A 61 -19.36 5.56 2.14
C ALA A 61 -17.90 5.10 2.32
N ASP A 62 -17.35 5.26 3.53
CA ASP A 62 -15.99 4.85 3.89
C ASP A 62 -15.85 3.32 3.80
N ALA A 63 -16.81 2.57 4.35
CA ALA A 63 -16.87 1.11 4.23
C ALA A 63 -16.97 0.66 2.77
N ALA A 64 -17.75 1.34 1.94
CA ALA A 64 -17.87 1.03 0.53
C ALA A 64 -16.56 1.33 -0.23
N ALA A 65 -15.85 2.41 0.11
CA ALA A 65 -14.55 2.75 -0.48
C ALA A 65 -13.50 1.68 -0.16
N ILE A 66 -13.42 1.23 1.11
CA ILE A 66 -12.50 0.16 1.51
C ILE A 66 -12.80 -1.14 0.74
N LYS A 67 -14.07 -1.51 0.59
CA LYS A 67 -14.46 -2.72 -0.15
C LYS A 67 -14.13 -2.67 -1.64
N GLN A 68 -14.02 -1.48 -2.24
CA GLN A 68 -13.58 -1.34 -3.64
C GLN A 68 -12.12 -1.71 -3.85
N TRP A 69 -11.29 -1.58 -2.83
CA TRP A 69 -9.89 -2.02 -2.87
C TRP A 69 -9.76 -3.54 -2.75
N ALA A 70 -10.73 -4.21 -2.12
CA ALA A 70 -10.60 -5.56 -1.63
C ALA A 70 -10.73 -6.63 -2.74
N VAL A 71 -9.76 -7.56 -2.75
CA VAL A 71 -9.79 -8.80 -3.55
C VAL A 71 -9.27 -9.96 -2.69
N GLY A 72 -9.47 -11.20 -3.15
CA GLY A 72 -8.93 -12.39 -2.49
C GLY A 72 -9.32 -12.49 -1.01
N ASP A 73 -8.33 -12.78 -0.16
CA ASP A 73 -8.56 -12.99 1.28
C ASP A 73 -9.12 -11.71 1.96
N PHE A 74 -8.63 -10.54 1.53
CA PHE A 74 -9.10 -9.28 2.11
C PHE A 74 -10.56 -8.96 1.75
N ALA A 75 -11.08 -9.45 0.62
CA ALA A 75 -12.49 -9.25 0.28
C ALA A 75 -13.42 -9.95 1.28
N ASP A 76 -13.06 -11.16 1.69
CA ASP A 76 -13.84 -11.92 2.69
C ASP A 76 -13.76 -11.23 4.07
N GLU A 77 -12.58 -10.75 4.45
CA GLU A 77 -12.37 -10.00 5.69
C GLU A 77 -13.13 -8.66 5.69
N ALA A 78 -13.09 -7.92 4.57
CA ALA A 78 -13.75 -6.63 4.44
C ALA A 78 -15.28 -6.73 4.57
N GLU A 79 -15.90 -7.81 4.09
CA GLU A 79 -17.35 -8.04 4.27
C GLU A 79 -17.72 -8.20 5.75
N VAL A 80 -16.84 -8.76 6.57
CA VAL A 80 -17.06 -8.94 8.00
C VAL A 80 -16.76 -7.66 8.79
N PHE A 81 -15.56 -7.09 8.57
CA PHE A 81 -15.08 -5.94 9.36
C PHE A 81 -15.73 -4.61 8.97
N TYR A 82 -16.21 -4.48 7.74
CA TYR A 82 -16.88 -3.29 7.21
C TYR A 82 -18.32 -3.59 6.79
N GLY A 83 -18.96 -4.59 7.43
CA GLY A 83 -20.36 -4.92 7.28
C GLY A 83 -21.26 -3.97 8.07
N GLN A 84 -22.60 -4.16 7.94
CA GLN A 84 -23.58 -3.26 8.54
C GLN A 84 -23.46 -3.16 10.07
N GLU A 85 -23.12 -4.24 10.75
CA GLU A 85 -22.95 -4.25 12.21
C GLU A 85 -21.78 -3.34 12.66
N ALA A 86 -20.69 -3.34 11.90
CA ALA A 86 -19.54 -2.48 12.19
C ALA A 86 -19.86 -1.00 11.89
N ILE A 87 -20.58 -0.72 10.81
CA ILE A 87 -21.06 0.62 10.46
C ILE A 87 -21.96 1.14 11.57
N ASP A 88 -22.94 0.37 12.02
CA ASP A 88 -23.88 0.75 13.08
C ASP A 88 -23.13 1.06 14.38
N ALA A 89 -22.10 0.27 14.73
CA ALA A 89 -21.26 0.51 15.90
C ALA A 89 -20.45 1.82 15.80
N VAL A 90 -19.89 2.15 14.65
CA VAL A 90 -19.17 3.42 14.42
C VAL A 90 -20.11 4.61 14.60
N VAL A 91 -21.33 4.51 14.06
CA VAL A 91 -22.37 5.56 14.18
C VAL A 91 -22.86 5.69 15.63
N GLU A 92 -23.13 4.58 16.34
CA GLU A 92 -23.59 4.61 17.73
C GLU A 92 -22.56 5.23 18.68
N LEU A 93 -21.27 4.99 18.43
CA LEU A 93 -20.18 5.54 19.24
C LEU A 93 -19.79 6.96 18.84
N GLU A 94 -20.40 7.53 17.79
CA GLU A 94 -19.98 8.80 17.18
C GLU A 94 -18.45 8.81 16.93
N ALA A 95 -17.92 7.67 16.48
CA ALA A 95 -16.50 7.48 16.35
C ALA A 95 -15.96 8.17 15.07
N THR A 96 -14.78 8.74 15.21
CA THR A 96 -14.00 9.26 14.08
C THR A 96 -12.57 8.79 14.24
N THR A 97 -12.01 8.27 13.16
CA THR A 97 -10.61 7.86 13.09
C THR A 97 -9.88 8.63 12.01
N GLU A 98 -8.61 8.91 12.24
CA GLU A 98 -7.70 9.52 11.27
C GLU A 98 -6.38 8.76 11.26
N GLY A 99 -5.88 8.45 10.05
CA GLY A 99 -4.58 7.81 9.85
C GLY A 99 -3.60 8.72 9.14
N GLU A 100 -2.42 8.95 9.74
CA GLU A 100 -1.31 9.66 9.10
C GLU A 100 -0.17 8.69 8.81
N VAL A 101 0.13 8.48 7.51
CA VAL A 101 1.23 7.60 7.08
C VAL A 101 2.56 8.30 7.35
N GLN A 102 3.29 7.81 8.36
CA GLN A 102 4.62 8.31 8.72
C GLN A 102 5.70 7.75 7.80
N GLU A 103 5.65 6.45 7.56
CA GLU A 103 6.63 5.76 6.72
C GLU A 103 5.93 4.70 5.85
N LEU A 104 6.41 4.52 4.62
CA LEU A 104 5.92 3.50 3.69
C LEU A 104 7.09 2.95 2.88
N PHE A 105 7.29 1.63 2.95
CA PHE A 105 8.35 0.89 2.29
C PHE A 105 7.77 -0.19 1.39
N ILE A 106 8.20 -0.22 0.13
CA ILE A 106 7.94 -1.37 -0.74
C ILE A 106 8.91 -2.48 -0.36
N GLN A 107 8.38 -3.63 0.04
CA GLN A 107 9.16 -4.80 0.43
C GLN A 107 9.50 -5.68 -0.77
N SER A 108 8.54 -5.79 -1.71
CA SER A 108 8.71 -6.51 -2.98
C SER A 108 7.76 -5.93 -4.03
N LEU A 109 8.16 -6.05 -5.28
CA LEU A 109 7.34 -5.75 -6.45
C LEU A 109 7.83 -6.65 -7.59
N GLU A 110 7.08 -7.71 -7.89
CA GLU A 110 7.41 -8.70 -8.91
C GLU A 110 6.11 -9.21 -9.55
N ASP A 111 6.10 -9.35 -10.86
CA ASP A 111 5.03 -9.99 -11.66
C ASP A 111 3.60 -9.49 -11.35
N GLY A 112 3.44 -8.18 -11.07
CA GLY A 112 2.13 -7.59 -10.75
C GLY A 112 1.66 -7.87 -9.31
N GLU A 113 2.54 -8.39 -8.45
CA GLU A 113 2.32 -8.53 -7.01
C GLU A 113 3.23 -7.58 -6.25
N GLY A 114 2.66 -6.78 -5.35
CA GLY A 114 3.36 -5.82 -4.53
C GLY A 114 3.15 -6.09 -3.04
N SER A 115 4.21 -5.95 -2.24
CA SER A 115 4.12 -5.97 -0.79
C SER A 115 4.66 -4.66 -0.22
N VAL A 116 3.86 -4.04 0.64
CA VAL A 116 4.16 -2.75 1.24
C VAL A 116 4.12 -2.89 2.76
N PHE A 117 5.09 -2.28 3.44
CA PHE A 117 5.07 -2.10 4.89
C PHE A 117 4.86 -0.62 5.22
N ALA A 118 3.93 -0.35 6.13
CA ALA A 118 3.64 1.01 6.54
C ALA A 118 3.65 1.17 8.07
N VAL A 119 4.02 2.36 8.49
CA VAL A 119 3.89 2.87 9.87
C VAL A 119 2.94 4.05 9.82
N VAL A 120 1.87 3.96 10.58
CA VAL A 120 0.75 4.92 10.55
C VAL A 120 0.46 5.37 11.98
N ASP A 121 0.37 6.65 12.20
CA ASP A 121 -0.20 7.19 13.44
C ASP A 121 -1.73 7.23 13.26
N HIS A 122 -2.42 6.47 14.10
CA HIS A 122 -3.86 6.30 14.07
C HIS A 122 -4.48 6.97 15.27
N THR A 123 -5.30 7.99 15.04
CA THR A 123 -5.99 8.75 16.06
C THR A 123 -7.46 8.38 16.07
N VAL A 124 -7.97 8.05 17.25
CA VAL A 124 -9.39 7.72 17.48
C VAL A 124 -10.00 8.74 18.40
N THR A 125 -11.17 9.23 18.01
CA THR A 125 -12.04 10.10 18.82
C THR A 125 -13.43 9.47 18.87
N ASN A 126 -14.08 9.47 20.01
CA ASN A 126 -15.48 9.02 20.15
C ASN A 126 -16.22 9.78 21.28
N ALA A 127 -17.53 9.64 21.33
CA ALA A 127 -18.38 10.30 22.34
C ALA A 127 -18.06 9.90 23.80
N SER A 128 -17.33 8.79 24.00
CA SER A 128 -17.01 8.25 25.34
C SER A 128 -15.65 8.71 25.87
N THR A 129 -14.83 9.38 25.05
CA THR A 129 -13.49 9.85 25.41
C THR A 129 -13.40 11.36 25.27
N ASP A 130 -12.99 12.05 26.35
CA ASP A 130 -12.82 13.51 26.35
C ASP A 130 -11.58 13.98 25.53
N GLU A 131 -10.64 13.07 25.25
CA GLU A 131 -9.40 13.38 24.52
C GLU A 131 -9.15 12.36 23.39
N PRO A 132 -8.67 12.82 22.21
CA PRO A 132 -8.22 11.94 21.13
C PRO A 132 -7.10 11.02 21.60
N LYS A 133 -7.18 9.74 21.23
CA LYS A 133 -6.15 8.75 21.50
C LYS A 133 -5.39 8.42 20.22
N THR A 134 -4.08 8.61 20.22
CA THR A 134 -3.20 8.28 19.08
C THR A 134 -2.33 7.09 19.44
N ASP A 135 -2.34 6.08 18.57
CA ASP A 135 -1.47 4.91 18.63
C ASP A 135 -0.73 4.74 17.31
N THR A 136 0.50 4.26 17.36
CA THR A 136 1.25 3.93 16.13
C THR A 136 0.96 2.50 15.70
N VAL A 137 0.37 2.35 14.54
CA VAL A 137 0.03 1.06 13.89
C VAL A 137 1.09 0.71 12.87
N ARG A 138 1.49 -0.55 12.83
CA ARG A 138 2.37 -1.11 11.81
C ARG A 138 1.59 -2.14 11.01
N MET A 139 1.70 -2.08 9.69
CA MET A 139 0.98 -3.00 8.83
C MET A 139 1.79 -3.45 7.62
N SER A 140 1.49 -4.64 7.14
CA SER A 140 1.93 -5.14 5.84
C SER A 140 0.70 -5.33 4.95
N ILE A 141 0.80 -4.87 3.72
CA ILE A 141 -0.27 -4.90 2.73
C ILE A 141 0.25 -5.64 1.52
N GLU A 142 -0.44 -6.70 1.12
CA GLU A 142 -0.18 -7.43 -0.12
C GLU A 142 -1.17 -6.93 -1.17
N MET A 143 -0.66 -6.43 -2.30
CA MET A 143 -1.45 -5.84 -3.38
C MET A 143 -1.21 -6.57 -4.69
N ILE A 144 -2.22 -6.62 -5.54
CA ILE A 144 -2.20 -7.27 -6.85
C ILE A 144 -2.60 -6.23 -7.90
N GLU A 145 -1.82 -6.13 -8.96
CA GLU A 145 -2.13 -5.28 -10.12
C GLU A 145 -3.34 -5.85 -10.87
N SER A 146 -4.29 -4.99 -11.22
CA SER A 146 -5.47 -5.31 -11.99
C SER A 146 -5.69 -4.30 -13.13
N GLU A 147 -6.71 -4.52 -13.99
CA GLU A 147 -7.06 -3.58 -15.06
C GLU A 147 -7.44 -2.18 -14.51
N ASP A 148 -7.98 -2.12 -13.29
CA ASP A 148 -8.42 -0.90 -12.61
C ASP A 148 -7.40 -0.33 -11.61
N GLY A 149 -6.12 -0.75 -11.71
CA GLY A 149 -5.05 -0.39 -10.78
C GLY A 149 -4.79 -1.45 -9.72
N TRP A 150 -4.09 -1.08 -8.65
CA TRP A 150 -3.72 -2.00 -7.58
C TRP A 150 -4.91 -2.30 -6.68
N LYS A 151 -5.09 -3.58 -6.35
CA LYS A 151 -6.10 -4.08 -5.40
C LYS A 151 -5.42 -4.74 -4.21
N VAL A 152 -6.08 -4.73 -3.08
CA VAL A 152 -5.57 -5.28 -1.81
C VAL A 152 -6.04 -6.72 -1.64
N ASN A 153 -5.09 -7.64 -1.59
CA ASN A 153 -5.35 -9.06 -1.38
C ASN A 153 -5.30 -9.46 0.10
N ARG A 154 -4.44 -8.79 0.88
CA ARG A 154 -4.30 -9.08 2.31
C ARG A 154 -3.76 -7.90 3.08
N VAL A 155 -4.27 -7.71 4.30
CA VAL A 155 -3.76 -6.75 5.29
C VAL A 155 -3.36 -7.50 6.54
N ARG A 156 -2.17 -7.22 7.09
CA ARG A 156 -1.73 -7.73 8.38
C ARG A 156 -1.34 -6.57 9.26
N ILE A 157 -2.00 -6.43 10.39
CA ILE A 157 -1.69 -5.42 11.40
C ILE A 157 -0.81 -6.07 12.46
N PHE A 158 0.29 -5.43 12.79
CA PHE A 158 1.21 -5.87 13.85
C PHE A 158 0.94 -5.08 15.11
N GLU A 159 0.64 -5.76 16.19
CA GLU A 159 0.47 -5.13 17.50
C GLU A 159 1.78 -4.43 17.91
N SER A 160 1.65 -3.20 18.42
CA SER A 160 2.80 -2.52 19.01
C SER A 160 3.25 -3.27 20.27
N PRO A 161 4.57 -3.54 20.44
CA PRO A 161 5.08 -4.07 21.70
C PRO A 161 4.92 -2.99 22.79
N GLY A 162 3.79 -2.95 23.46
CA GLY A 162 3.45 -1.93 24.43
C GLY A 162 1.96 -1.69 24.63
N ALA A 163 1.08 -2.28 23.81
CA ALA A 163 -0.32 -2.40 24.14
C ALA A 163 -0.41 -3.23 25.44
N ALA A 164 -0.54 -2.53 26.56
CA ALA A 164 -0.56 -3.12 27.89
C ALA A 164 -1.66 -4.15 27.95
N GLN A 165 -1.29 -5.44 28.05
CA GLN A 165 -2.20 -6.45 28.55
C GLN A 165 -2.72 -5.93 29.91
N PRO A 166 -4.04 -5.91 30.14
CA PRO A 166 -4.54 -5.60 31.47
C PRO A 166 -3.94 -6.60 32.45
N SER A 167 -3.20 -6.07 33.42
CA SER A 167 -2.59 -6.90 34.46
C SER A 167 -3.69 -7.67 35.19
N PRO A 168 -3.52 -8.98 35.46
CA PRO A 168 -4.51 -9.81 36.14
C PRO A 168 -4.64 -9.49 37.67
N SER A 169 -4.32 -8.32 38.10
CA SER A 169 -4.19 -7.95 39.51
C SER A 169 -5.30 -7.06 40.09
N ASP A 170 -6.45 -6.94 39.42
CA ASP A 170 -7.64 -6.31 39.97
C ASP A 170 -8.86 -7.27 39.94
N GLN A 171 -8.76 -8.34 40.74
CA GLN A 171 -9.91 -9.12 41.23
C GLN A 171 -9.90 -9.17 42.75
#